data_26fb56cc5b7e965c94650a91477a42fb
#
_entry.id   26fb56cc5b7e965c94650a91477a42fb
#
_cell.length_a   1.000
_cell.length_b   1.000
_cell.length_c   1.000
_cell.angle_alpha   90.00
_cell.angle_beta   90.00
_cell.angle_gamma   90.00
#
_symmetry.space_group_name_H-M   'P 1'
#
loop_
_entity.id
_entity.type
_entity.pdbx_description
1 polymer ?
#
loop_
_entity_poly.entity_id
_entity_poly.type
_entity_poly.pdbx_seq_one_letter_code
_entity_poly.pdbx_strand_id
1 'polypeptide(L)'
;MTTTTDKKYIVALDQGTTSSRAVVLDHDANIVAVSQREFTQIYPKAGWVEHDPMDIWASQSSTLVEVLAHADIRSDEIAAIGITNQRETAIVWDKETGKPIYNAIVWQDPRTADYCNKLKKEGLEEYIQHTTGLVRSEEHTSEL
;
A
#
# COMPACT_ATOMS: atom_id res chain seq x y z
N MET A 1 39.68 -3.60 -6.95
CA MET A 1 38.87 -4.47 -7.84
C MET A 1 37.43 -4.33 -7.37
N THR A 2 36.60 -3.59 -8.09
CA THR A 2 35.16 -3.51 -7.82
C THR A 2 34.56 -4.81 -8.35
N THR A 3 34.24 -5.73 -7.43
CA THR A 3 33.44 -6.91 -7.78
C THR A 3 32.06 -6.41 -8.17
N THR A 4 31.73 -6.43 -9.46
CA THR A 4 30.41 -6.17 -9.96
C THR A 4 29.54 -7.33 -9.43
N THR A 5 28.72 -7.06 -8.43
CA THR A 5 27.77 -8.06 -7.93
C THR A 5 26.75 -8.29 -9.03
N ASP A 6 26.55 -9.54 -9.41
CA ASP A 6 25.55 -9.93 -10.40
C ASP A 6 24.15 -9.74 -9.77
N LYS A 7 23.37 -8.80 -10.33
CA LYS A 7 22.03 -8.47 -9.86
C LYS A 7 21.06 -9.52 -10.40
N LYS A 8 20.53 -10.35 -9.51
CA LYS A 8 19.79 -11.57 -9.86
C LYS A 8 18.32 -11.51 -9.52
N TYR A 9 17.92 -10.62 -8.62
CA TYR A 9 16.60 -10.66 -8.00
C TYR A 9 15.85 -9.36 -8.15
N ILE A 10 14.52 -9.47 -8.17
CA ILE A 10 13.57 -8.34 -8.04
C ILE A 10 12.80 -8.55 -6.74
N VAL A 11 12.59 -7.47 -6.01
CA VAL A 11 11.71 -7.46 -4.83
C VAL A 11 10.41 -6.77 -5.18
N ALA A 12 9.28 -7.42 -4.94
CA ALA A 12 7.96 -6.83 -5.01
C ALA A 12 7.43 -6.56 -3.60
N LEU A 13 7.09 -5.31 -3.32
CA LEU A 13 6.45 -4.88 -2.08
C LEU A 13 4.96 -4.67 -2.35
N ASP A 14 4.13 -5.47 -1.70
CA ASP A 14 2.68 -5.44 -1.83
C ASP A 14 2.05 -4.92 -0.54
N GLN A 15 1.60 -3.67 -0.57
CA GLN A 15 0.89 -3.06 0.55
C GLN A 15 -0.61 -3.27 0.39
N GLY A 16 -1.10 -4.36 0.96
CA GLY A 16 -2.53 -4.67 1.00
C GLY A 16 -3.29 -3.91 2.08
N THR A 17 -4.61 -4.12 2.14
CA THR A 17 -5.48 -3.46 3.12
C THR A 17 -5.29 -4.01 4.54
N THR A 18 -5.01 -5.30 4.68
CA THR A 18 -4.90 -5.96 5.99
C THR A 18 -3.50 -6.45 6.32
N SER A 19 -2.62 -6.48 5.34
CA SER A 19 -1.26 -7.00 5.49
C SER A 19 -0.28 -6.36 4.53
N SER A 20 0.99 -6.34 4.91
CA SER A 20 2.12 -6.01 4.07
C SER A 20 2.82 -7.29 3.64
N ARG A 21 3.25 -7.35 2.39
CA ARG A 21 3.94 -8.51 1.82
C ARG A 21 5.18 -8.08 1.07
N ALA A 22 6.22 -8.90 1.14
CA ALA A 22 7.40 -8.79 0.30
C ALA A 22 7.65 -10.12 -0.41
N VAL A 23 7.89 -10.08 -1.70
CA VAL A 23 8.15 -11.24 -2.56
C VAL A 23 9.48 -11.04 -3.27
N VAL A 24 10.34 -12.04 -3.26
CA VAL A 24 11.56 -12.07 -4.06
C VAL A 24 11.34 -12.96 -5.26
N LEU A 25 11.68 -12.43 -6.43
CA LEU A 25 11.59 -13.12 -7.71
C LEU A 25 13.00 -13.24 -8.34
N ASP A 26 13.28 -14.36 -8.99
CA ASP A 26 14.45 -14.49 -9.85
C ASP A 26 14.19 -13.88 -11.25
N HIS A 27 15.16 -13.97 -12.15
CA HIS A 27 15.04 -13.42 -13.50
C HIS A 27 14.07 -14.20 -14.41
N ASP A 28 13.69 -15.43 -14.02
CA ASP A 28 12.70 -16.25 -14.72
C ASP A 28 11.28 -16.05 -14.14
N ALA A 29 11.11 -15.06 -13.25
CA ALA A 29 9.89 -14.75 -12.52
C ALA A 29 9.41 -15.87 -11.58
N ASN A 30 10.30 -16.78 -11.15
CA ASN A 30 9.97 -17.71 -10.09
C ASN A 30 10.03 -17.04 -8.72
N ILE A 31 9.08 -17.37 -7.86
CA ILE A 31 9.08 -16.91 -6.47
C ILE A 31 10.16 -17.66 -5.69
N VAL A 32 11.15 -16.92 -5.19
CA VAL A 32 12.25 -17.43 -4.37
C VAL A 32 11.88 -17.44 -2.90
N ALA A 33 11.27 -16.36 -2.42
CA ALA A 33 10.83 -16.23 -1.03
C ALA A 33 9.67 -15.25 -0.90
N VAL A 34 8.90 -15.42 0.18
CA VAL A 34 7.78 -14.55 0.56
C VAL A 34 7.83 -14.31 2.06
N SER A 35 7.60 -13.07 2.47
CA SER A 35 7.28 -12.69 3.85
C SER A 35 6.03 -11.85 3.87
N GLN A 36 5.15 -12.08 4.85
CA GLN A 36 3.90 -11.35 5.02
C GLN A 36 3.64 -11.10 6.50
N ARG A 37 3.12 -9.89 6.81
CA ARG A 37 2.68 -9.49 8.15
C ARG A 37 1.36 -8.77 8.09
N GLU A 38 0.46 -9.13 8.97
CA GLU A 38 -0.74 -8.36 9.25
C GLU A 38 -0.39 -7.14 10.11
N PHE A 39 -1.21 -6.10 10.03
CA PHE A 39 -1.13 -4.92 10.89
C PHE A 39 -2.52 -4.55 11.43
N THR A 40 -2.53 -3.72 12.48
CA THR A 40 -3.73 -3.39 13.24
C THR A 40 -4.74 -2.61 12.38
N GLN A 41 -5.99 -3.06 12.36
CA GLN A 41 -7.13 -2.35 11.81
C GLN A 41 -7.78 -1.53 12.91
N ILE A 42 -8.05 -0.25 12.67
CA ILE A 42 -8.62 0.67 13.66
C ILE A 42 -10.04 1.04 13.23
N TYR A 43 -11.01 0.83 14.11
CA TYR A 43 -12.43 1.13 13.88
C TYR A 43 -12.93 2.16 14.90
N PRO A 44 -12.69 3.49 14.68
CA PRO A 44 -13.00 4.51 15.68
C PRO A 44 -14.50 4.68 15.94
N LYS A 45 -15.32 4.40 14.93
CA LYS A 45 -16.79 4.44 14.95
C LYS A 45 -17.35 3.37 14.04
N ALA A 46 -18.64 3.08 14.16
CA ALA A 46 -19.32 2.15 13.26
C ALA A 46 -19.11 2.56 11.78
N GLY A 47 -18.59 1.64 10.97
CA GLY A 47 -18.31 1.83 9.56
C GLY A 47 -17.01 2.57 9.24
N TRP A 48 -16.36 3.23 10.19
CA TRP A 48 -15.09 3.92 9.95
C TRP A 48 -13.92 2.94 9.99
N VAL A 49 -12.98 3.11 9.06
CA VAL A 49 -11.80 2.26 8.94
C VAL A 49 -10.56 3.12 8.82
N GLU A 50 -9.63 2.95 9.74
CA GLU A 50 -8.37 3.68 9.79
C GLU A 50 -7.19 2.74 10.01
N HIS A 51 -6.00 3.17 9.57
CA HIS A 51 -4.74 2.49 9.87
C HIS A 51 -3.75 3.48 10.48
N ASP A 52 -2.90 3.01 11.38
CA ASP A 52 -1.72 3.78 11.77
C ASP A 52 -0.68 3.71 10.64
N PRO A 53 -0.30 4.85 10.02
CA PRO A 53 0.73 4.85 8.98
C PRO A 53 2.08 4.30 9.45
N MET A 54 2.38 4.41 10.75
CA MET A 54 3.62 3.86 11.28
C MET A 54 3.60 2.34 11.41
N ASP A 55 2.44 1.74 11.68
CA ASP A 55 2.26 0.27 11.65
C ASP A 55 2.42 -0.26 10.21
N ILE A 56 1.86 0.45 9.22
CA ILE A 56 2.06 0.12 7.80
C ILE A 56 3.55 0.15 7.45
N TRP A 57 4.25 1.23 7.82
CA TRP A 57 5.68 1.36 7.57
C TRP A 57 6.49 0.26 8.25
N ALA A 58 6.21 -0.01 9.53
CA ALA A 58 6.92 -1.00 10.32
C ALA A 58 6.71 -2.41 9.75
N SER A 59 5.47 -2.77 9.40
CA SER A 59 5.16 -4.09 8.83
C SER A 59 5.80 -4.29 7.47
N GLN A 60 5.75 -3.29 6.56
CA GLN A 60 6.37 -3.39 5.24
C GLN A 60 7.90 -3.43 5.33
N SER A 61 8.51 -2.62 6.19
CA SER A 61 9.96 -2.64 6.41
C SER A 61 10.42 -3.98 6.98
N SER A 62 9.66 -4.55 7.92
CA SER A 62 9.96 -5.86 8.49
C SER A 62 9.88 -6.97 7.45
N THR A 63 8.82 -7.00 6.61
CA THR A 63 8.68 -8.03 5.57
C THR A 63 9.81 -7.99 4.55
N LEU A 64 10.30 -6.78 4.20
CA LEU A 64 11.44 -6.62 3.31
C LEU A 64 12.71 -7.22 3.92
N VAL A 65 13.01 -6.90 5.17
CA VAL A 65 14.21 -7.45 5.84
C VAL A 65 14.11 -8.96 5.99
N GLU A 66 12.94 -9.46 6.40
CA GLU A 66 12.71 -10.89 6.59
C GLU A 66 12.82 -11.70 5.31
N VAL A 67 12.23 -11.24 4.22
CA VAL A 67 12.27 -12.00 2.96
C VAL A 67 13.67 -12.14 2.41
N LEU A 68 14.52 -11.11 2.54
CA LEU A 68 15.91 -11.16 2.13
C LEU A 68 16.73 -12.10 3.05
N ALA A 69 16.50 -12.03 4.37
CA ALA A 69 17.16 -12.90 5.32
C ALA A 69 16.78 -14.38 5.15
N HIS A 70 15.48 -14.68 4.91
CA HIS A 70 15.03 -16.05 4.66
C HIS A 70 15.61 -16.67 3.39
N ALA A 71 15.84 -15.86 2.37
CA ALA A 71 16.39 -16.29 1.10
C ALA A 71 17.93 -16.26 1.06
N ASP A 72 18.60 -15.78 2.12
CA ASP A 72 20.04 -15.53 2.17
C ASP A 72 20.52 -14.64 1.01
N ILE A 73 19.72 -13.60 0.68
CA ILE A 73 19.98 -12.67 -0.42
C ILE A 73 20.50 -11.35 0.14
N ARG A 74 21.60 -10.88 -0.44
CA ARG A 74 22.20 -9.60 -0.09
C ARG A 74 21.54 -8.46 -0.87
N SER A 75 21.48 -7.29 -0.29
CA SER A 75 20.87 -6.10 -0.91
C SER A 75 21.53 -5.69 -2.24
N ASP A 76 22.83 -5.99 -2.44
CA ASP A 76 23.55 -5.68 -3.66
C ASP A 76 23.24 -6.66 -4.82
N GLU A 77 22.55 -7.77 -4.55
CA GLU A 77 22.04 -8.72 -5.55
C GLU A 77 20.64 -8.31 -6.09
N ILE A 78 20.01 -7.28 -5.51
CA ILE A 78 18.70 -6.78 -5.94
C ILE A 78 18.87 -5.85 -7.14
N ALA A 79 18.19 -6.20 -8.24
CA ALA A 79 18.19 -5.41 -9.47
C ALA A 79 17.20 -4.24 -9.41
N ALA A 80 16.01 -4.48 -8.85
CA ALA A 80 14.93 -3.50 -8.77
C ALA A 80 13.96 -3.83 -7.63
N ILE A 81 13.19 -2.81 -7.23
CA ILE A 81 12.07 -2.94 -6.32
C ILE A 81 10.82 -2.44 -7.03
N GLY A 82 9.79 -3.29 -7.11
CA GLY A 82 8.45 -2.94 -7.53
C GLY A 82 7.56 -2.70 -6.32
N ILE A 83 6.68 -1.70 -6.39
CA ILE A 83 5.78 -1.38 -5.27
C ILE A 83 4.35 -1.33 -5.80
N THR A 84 3.44 -2.03 -5.13
CA THR A 84 2.01 -1.81 -5.23
C THR A 84 1.48 -1.30 -3.91
N ASN A 85 0.54 -0.36 -3.97
CA ASN A 85 0.02 0.32 -2.80
C ASN A 85 -1.44 -0.04 -2.53
N GLN A 86 -1.90 0.30 -1.33
CA GLN A 86 -3.31 0.34 -0.98
C GLN A 86 -3.94 1.59 -1.63
N ARG A 87 -4.58 1.41 -2.79
CA ARG A 87 -5.16 2.52 -3.57
C ARG A 87 -6.24 3.24 -2.78
N GLU A 88 -6.40 4.55 -3.02
CA GLU A 88 -7.43 5.43 -2.46
C GLU A 88 -7.38 5.59 -0.93
N THR A 89 -6.41 5.00 -0.25
CA THR A 89 -6.13 5.26 1.16
C THR A 89 -5.29 6.53 1.27
N ALA A 90 -5.77 7.52 2.01
CA ALA A 90 -5.16 8.83 2.11
C ALA A 90 -4.33 8.97 3.40
N ILE A 91 -3.09 9.44 3.25
CA ILE A 91 -2.19 9.77 4.37
C ILE A 91 -1.68 11.19 4.18
N VAL A 92 -1.69 11.97 5.25
CA VAL A 92 -1.07 13.31 5.31
C VAL A 92 -0.04 13.31 6.42
N TRP A 93 1.16 13.83 6.11
CA TRP A 93 2.26 13.89 7.09
C TRP A 93 2.96 15.24 7.06
N ASP A 94 3.60 15.57 8.16
CA ASP A 94 4.44 16.75 8.27
C ASP A 94 5.72 16.56 7.46
N LYS A 95 6.00 17.49 6.56
CA LYS A 95 7.11 17.39 5.60
C LYS A 95 8.49 17.40 6.27
N GLU A 96 8.63 18.12 7.38
CA GLU A 96 9.93 18.30 8.05
C GLU A 96 10.25 17.12 8.97
N THR A 97 9.23 16.65 9.68
CA THR A 97 9.42 15.58 10.68
C THR A 97 9.11 14.18 10.13
N GLY A 98 8.41 14.06 9.00
CA GLY A 98 7.93 12.80 8.45
C GLY A 98 6.79 12.16 9.27
N LYS A 99 6.28 12.83 10.31
CA LYS A 99 5.23 12.27 11.16
C LYS A 99 3.86 12.41 10.53
N PRO A 100 3.04 11.35 10.48
CA PRO A 100 1.65 11.49 10.08
C PRO A 100 0.90 12.40 11.05
N ILE A 101 0.02 13.25 10.52
CA ILE A 101 -0.79 14.17 11.32
C ILE A 101 -2.07 13.50 11.84
N TYR A 102 -2.46 12.40 11.24
CA TYR A 102 -3.63 11.61 11.57
C TYR A 102 -3.46 10.18 11.03
N ASN A 103 -4.32 9.26 11.46
CA ASN A 103 -4.39 7.92 10.89
C ASN A 103 -4.71 7.97 9.39
N ALA A 104 -4.26 6.99 8.64
CA ALA A 104 -4.66 6.79 7.26
C ALA A 104 -6.17 6.50 7.20
N ILE A 105 -6.91 7.25 6.40
CA ILE A 105 -8.32 6.96 6.12
C ILE A 105 -8.35 5.95 4.98
N VAL A 106 -8.87 4.76 5.29
CA VAL A 106 -8.85 3.62 4.36
C VAL A 106 -9.94 3.79 3.29
N TRP A 107 -9.70 3.28 2.10
CA TRP A 107 -10.62 3.36 0.96
C TRP A 107 -12.04 2.82 1.26
N GLN A 108 -12.16 1.90 2.22
CA GLN A 108 -13.43 1.33 2.69
C GLN A 108 -14.24 2.27 3.60
N ASP A 109 -13.62 3.37 4.06
CA ASP A 109 -14.25 4.28 5.03
C ASP A 109 -15.33 5.15 4.36
N PRO A 110 -16.58 5.11 4.82
CA PRO A 110 -17.69 5.81 4.18
C PRO A 110 -17.82 7.29 4.60
N ARG A 111 -16.93 7.83 5.46
CA ARG A 111 -17.08 9.20 6.01
C ARG A 111 -17.16 10.30 4.95
N THR A 112 -16.66 10.04 3.74
CA THR A 112 -16.71 10.99 2.62
C THR A 112 -17.89 10.75 1.66
N ALA A 113 -18.74 9.75 1.91
CA ALA A 113 -19.83 9.37 1.01
C ALA A 113 -20.80 10.52 0.72
N ASP A 114 -21.19 11.28 1.74
CA ASP A 114 -22.09 12.43 1.56
C ASP A 114 -21.49 13.52 0.67
N TYR A 115 -20.20 13.82 0.85
CA TYR A 115 -19.50 14.76 -0.02
C TYR A 115 -19.44 14.28 -1.45
N CYS A 116 -19.20 13.02 -1.63
CA CYS A 116 -19.17 12.39 -2.94
C CYS A 116 -20.52 12.40 -3.64
N ASN A 117 -21.59 12.14 -2.90
CA ASN A 117 -22.95 12.26 -3.42
C ASN A 117 -23.31 13.71 -3.80
N LYS A 118 -22.77 14.68 -3.07
CA LYS A 118 -22.89 16.09 -3.44
C LYS A 118 -22.22 16.37 -4.79
N LEU A 119 -20.98 15.94 -4.99
CA LEU A 119 -20.25 16.11 -6.27
C LEU A 119 -20.98 15.46 -7.44
N LYS A 120 -21.59 14.28 -7.24
CA LYS A 120 -22.42 13.62 -8.26
C LYS A 120 -23.64 14.48 -8.63
N LYS A 121 -24.35 15.00 -7.63
CA LYS A 121 -25.50 15.88 -7.85
C LYS A 121 -25.14 17.18 -8.58
N GLU A 122 -23.93 17.67 -8.41
CA GLU A 122 -23.35 18.83 -9.08
C GLU A 122 -22.89 18.52 -10.53
N GLY A 123 -23.02 17.26 -10.99
CA GLY A 123 -22.66 16.83 -12.34
C GLY A 123 -21.16 16.68 -12.59
N LEU A 124 -20.34 16.60 -11.52
CA LEU A 124 -18.88 16.50 -11.63
C LEU A 124 -18.36 15.08 -11.84
N GLU A 125 -19.25 14.07 -11.89
CA GLU A 125 -18.84 12.66 -11.98
C GLU A 125 -18.04 12.36 -13.25
N GLU A 126 -18.53 12.78 -14.42
CA GLU A 126 -17.84 12.58 -15.70
C GLU A 126 -16.48 13.30 -15.75
N TYR A 127 -16.43 14.53 -15.23
CA TYR A 127 -15.18 15.29 -15.15
C TYR A 127 -14.14 14.58 -14.28
N ILE A 128 -14.55 14.10 -13.11
CA ILE A 128 -13.65 13.38 -12.18
C ILE A 128 -13.18 12.08 -12.84
N GLN A 129 -14.08 11.28 -13.41
CA GLN A 129 -13.74 10.03 -14.08
C GLN A 129 -12.77 10.26 -15.24
N HIS A 130 -13.04 11.24 -16.09
CA HIS A 130 -12.18 11.55 -17.24
C HIS A 130 -10.80 12.03 -16.80
N THR A 131 -10.72 12.80 -15.71
CA THR A 131 -9.46 13.38 -15.24
C THR A 131 -8.59 12.39 -14.47
N THR A 132 -9.22 11.51 -13.67
CA THR A 132 -8.50 10.58 -12.78
C THR A 132 -8.41 9.15 -13.31
N GLY A 133 -9.26 8.78 -14.26
CA GLY A 133 -9.40 7.40 -14.73
C GLY A 133 -10.08 6.45 -13.73
N LEU A 134 -10.49 6.96 -12.57
CA LEU A 134 -11.14 6.16 -11.53
C LEU A 134 -12.65 6.14 -11.74
N VAL A 135 -13.20 4.93 -11.88
CA VAL A 135 -14.65 4.72 -11.82
C VAL A 135 -15.05 4.63 -10.36
N ARG A 136 -15.93 5.51 -9.90
CA ARG A 136 -16.60 5.36 -8.63
C ARG A 136 -17.71 4.35 -8.76
N SER A 137 -17.41 3.07 -8.55
CA SER A 137 -18.43 2.05 -8.44
C SER A 137 -19.15 2.18 -7.08
N GLU A 138 -20.47 2.08 -7.09
CA GLU A 138 -21.27 1.95 -5.87
C GLU A 138 -20.94 0.68 -5.09
N GLU A 139 -20.23 -0.25 -5.71
CA GLU A 139 -19.80 -1.54 -5.15
C GLU A 139 -18.79 -1.40 -4.02
N HIS A 140 -18.03 -0.30 -3.94
CA HIS A 140 -17.09 -0.06 -2.83
C HIS A 140 -17.76 0.46 -1.55
N THR A 141 -19.06 0.71 -1.55
CA THR A 141 -19.81 1.14 -0.36
C THR A 141 -20.83 0.10 0.12
N SER A 142 -20.98 -1.04 -0.55
CA SER A 142 -22.04 -2.01 -0.28
C SER A 142 -21.56 -3.37 0.25
N GLU A 143 -20.28 -3.58 0.47
CA GLU A 143 -19.74 -4.83 1.03
C GLU A 143 -19.27 -4.67 2.49
N LEU A 144 -20.11 -4.05 3.32
CA LEU A 144 -19.97 -4.15 4.78
C LEU A 144 -21.29 -4.60 5.38
#